data_5cc73c20d1a9defe6aba2c2e67415c25
#
_entry.id   5cc73c20d1a9defe6aba2c2e67415c25
#
_cell.length_a   1.000
_cell.length_b   1.000
_cell.length_c   1.000
_cell.angle_alpha   90.00
_cell.angle_beta   90.00
_cell.angle_gamma   90.00
#
_symmetry.space_group_name_H-M   'P 1'
#
loop_
_entity.id
_entity.type
_entity.pdbx_description
1 polymer ?
#
loop_
_entity_poly.entity_id
_entity_poly.type
_entity_poly.pdbx_seq_one_letter_code
_entity_poly.pdbx_strand_id
1 'polypeptide(L)'
;MVATLNVIAALLTIGFGAFGFLAPAHTASALDLAPTNSTMGLSEMRASVGGLFVVTGIAVIWLNNPMAYFMLGIVYSGAALGRFVSVALDNPPFAKALIFGGIELALAVWLISANFNKAT
;
A
#
# COMPACT_ATOMS: atom_id res chain seq x y z
N MET A 1 3.38 5.60 21.80
CA MET A 1 2.29 5.76 20.83
C MET A 1 2.78 5.75 19.39
N VAL A 2 3.81 6.52 19.04
CA VAL A 2 4.37 6.53 17.68
C VAL A 2 4.82 5.14 17.24
N ALA A 3 5.59 4.43 18.08
CA ALA A 3 6.06 3.08 17.77
C ALA A 3 4.88 2.11 17.54
N THR A 4 3.83 2.19 18.35
CA THR A 4 2.64 1.35 18.21
C THR A 4 1.92 1.60 16.89
N LEU A 5 1.69 2.85 16.53
CA LEU A 5 1.01 3.22 15.28
C LEU A 5 1.86 2.89 14.06
N ASN A 6 3.18 3.04 14.16
CA ASN A 6 4.09 2.60 13.10
C ASN A 6 3.97 1.10 12.83
N VAL A 7 3.96 0.29 13.88
CA VAL A 7 3.79 -1.17 13.75
C VAL A 7 2.41 -1.50 13.18
N ILE A 8 1.35 -0.81 13.61
CA ILE A 8 0.01 -1.00 13.07
C ILE A 8 0.01 -0.71 11.56
N ALA A 9 0.65 0.37 11.12
CA ALA A 9 0.75 0.69 9.69
C ALA A 9 1.47 -0.42 8.91
N ALA A 10 2.56 -0.97 9.47
CA ALA A 10 3.27 -2.08 8.86
C ALA A 10 2.41 -3.36 8.83
N LEU A 11 1.66 -3.64 9.89
CA LEU A 11 0.75 -4.80 9.93
C LEU A 11 -0.38 -4.65 8.90
N LEU A 12 -0.93 -3.46 8.72
CA LEU A 12 -1.89 -3.19 7.65
C LEU A 12 -1.29 -3.43 6.28
N THR A 13 -0.04 -3.04 6.08
CA THR A 13 0.68 -3.28 4.83
C THR A 13 0.83 -4.77 4.56
N ILE A 14 1.19 -5.55 5.57
CA ILE A 14 1.25 -7.01 5.48
C ILE A 14 -0.13 -7.59 5.17
N GLY A 15 -1.17 -7.11 5.84
CA GLY A 15 -2.55 -7.55 5.62
C GLY A 15 -3.03 -7.31 4.18
N PHE A 16 -2.81 -6.11 3.66
CA PHE A 16 -3.13 -5.81 2.26
C PHE A 16 -2.36 -6.72 1.31
N GLY A 17 -1.07 -6.91 1.58
CA GLY A 17 -0.22 -7.78 0.79
C GLY A 17 -0.65 -9.25 0.84
N ALA A 18 -1.10 -9.72 2.00
CA ALA A 18 -1.57 -11.09 2.15
C ALA A 18 -2.76 -11.39 1.25
N PHE A 19 -3.70 -10.45 1.10
CA PHE A 19 -4.81 -10.62 0.17
C PHE A 19 -4.32 -10.74 -1.27
N GLY A 20 -3.41 -9.90 -1.70
CA GLY A 20 -2.85 -9.96 -3.05
C GLY A 20 -2.03 -11.22 -3.31
N PHE A 21 -1.33 -11.70 -2.29
CA PHE A 21 -0.48 -12.89 -2.40
C PHE A 21 -1.28 -14.19 -2.35
N LEU A 22 -2.19 -14.31 -1.37
CA LEU A 22 -2.93 -15.55 -1.13
C LEU A 22 -4.23 -15.66 -1.91
N ALA A 23 -4.86 -14.53 -2.21
CA ALA A 23 -6.13 -14.47 -2.93
C ALA A 23 -6.07 -13.44 -4.06
N PRO A 24 -5.20 -13.64 -5.08
CA PRO A 24 -4.99 -12.64 -6.13
C PRO A 24 -6.22 -12.40 -6.99
N ALA A 25 -7.01 -13.42 -7.28
CA ALA A 25 -8.23 -13.29 -8.08
C ALA A 25 -9.29 -12.45 -7.35
N HIS A 26 -9.47 -12.70 -6.05
CA HIS A 26 -10.39 -11.92 -5.21
C HIS A 26 -9.93 -10.47 -5.10
N THR A 27 -8.63 -10.25 -4.86
CA THR A 27 -8.04 -8.92 -4.75
C THR A 27 -8.16 -8.16 -6.07
N ALA A 28 -7.87 -8.81 -7.19
CA ALA A 28 -8.04 -8.22 -8.51
C ALA A 28 -9.49 -7.79 -8.74
N SER A 29 -10.45 -8.64 -8.40
CA SER A 29 -11.88 -8.33 -8.51
C SER A 29 -12.26 -7.10 -7.65
N ALA A 30 -11.74 -7.02 -6.43
CA ALA A 30 -11.99 -5.87 -5.54
C ALA A 30 -11.43 -4.56 -6.12
N LEU A 31 -10.39 -4.64 -6.96
CA LEU A 31 -9.78 -3.49 -7.64
C LEU A 31 -10.33 -3.28 -9.06
N ASP A 32 -11.38 -4.00 -9.44
CA ASP A 32 -11.96 -3.96 -10.79
C ASP A 32 -10.97 -4.36 -11.88
N LEU A 33 -10.06 -5.28 -11.56
CA LEU A 33 -9.07 -5.82 -12.49
C LEU A 33 -9.43 -7.25 -12.88
N ALA A 34 -9.18 -7.60 -14.13
CA ALA A 34 -9.39 -8.95 -14.63
C ALA A 34 -8.26 -9.35 -15.58
N PRO A 35 -7.87 -10.66 -15.61
CA PRO A 35 -6.95 -11.14 -16.63
C PRO A 35 -7.55 -10.97 -18.02
N THR A 36 -6.76 -10.54 -18.98
CA THR A 36 -7.25 -10.33 -20.35
C THR A 36 -6.98 -11.54 -21.24
N ASN A 37 -5.71 -11.97 -21.38
CA ASN A 37 -5.32 -13.04 -22.30
C ASN A 37 -4.61 -14.21 -21.63
N SER A 38 -4.18 -14.04 -20.37
CA SER A 38 -3.42 -15.04 -19.64
C SER A 38 -3.54 -14.82 -18.15
N THR A 39 -2.89 -15.68 -17.35
CA THR A 39 -2.80 -15.50 -15.91
C THR A 39 -1.68 -14.53 -15.48
N MET A 40 -1.08 -13.80 -16.41
CA MET A 40 -0.03 -12.83 -16.09
C MET A 40 -0.53 -11.75 -15.11
N GLY A 41 -1.80 -11.34 -15.22
CA GLY A 41 -2.41 -10.40 -14.28
C GLY A 41 -2.45 -10.94 -12.86
N LEU A 42 -2.73 -12.21 -12.68
CA LEU A 42 -2.68 -12.85 -11.35
C LEU A 42 -1.26 -12.92 -10.80
N SER A 43 -0.29 -13.21 -11.68
CA SER A 43 1.13 -13.16 -11.31
C SER A 43 1.53 -11.77 -10.83
N GLU A 44 1.11 -10.73 -11.54
CA GLU A 44 1.36 -9.33 -11.16
C GLU A 44 0.74 -8.99 -9.81
N MET A 45 -0.48 -9.45 -9.54
CA MET A 45 -1.14 -9.23 -8.25
C MET A 45 -0.37 -9.87 -7.11
N ARG A 46 0.08 -11.13 -7.30
CA ARG A 46 0.88 -11.81 -6.27
C ARG A 46 2.22 -11.12 -6.02
N ALA A 47 2.80 -10.52 -7.05
CA ALA A 47 4.09 -9.84 -6.95
C ALA A 47 3.94 -8.42 -6.37
N SER A 48 3.18 -7.56 -7.04
CA SER A 48 3.18 -6.13 -6.73
C SER A 48 2.27 -5.74 -5.58
N VAL A 49 1.04 -6.27 -5.53
CA VAL A 49 0.10 -5.99 -4.44
C VAL A 49 0.18 -7.07 -3.35
N GLY A 50 0.93 -8.14 -3.59
CA GLY A 50 1.07 -9.27 -2.69
C GLY A 50 2.43 -9.30 -2.01
N GLY A 51 3.35 -10.05 -2.59
CA GLY A 51 4.67 -10.32 -2.01
C GLY A 51 5.45 -9.06 -1.67
N LEU A 52 5.43 -8.07 -2.54
CA LEU A 52 6.10 -6.78 -2.30
C LEU A 52 5.63 -6.15 -0.98
N PHE A 53 4.33 -6.10 -0.75
CA PHE A 53 3.75 -5.52 0.46
C PHE A 53 4.04 -6.36 1.70
N VAL A 54 3.88 -7.68 1.61
CA VAL A 54 4.15 -8.58 2.73
C VAL A 54 5.60 -8.46 3.19
N VAL A 55 6.53 -8.59 2.27
CA VAL A 55 7.97 -8.55 2.58
C VAL A 55 8.37 -7.17 3.09
N THR A 56 7.87 -6.10 2.47
CA THR A 56 8.16 -4.73 2.91
C THR A 56 7.66 -4.49 4.33
N GLY A 57 6.42 -4.88 4.64
CA GLY A 57 5.87 -4.72 5.98
C GLY A 57 6.64 -5.49 7.03
N ILE A 58 7.02 -6.74 6.73
CA ILE A 58 7.86 -7.55 7.63
C ILE A 58 9.23 -6.90 7.83
N ALA A 59 9.86 -6.46 6.74
CA ALA A 59 11.18 -5.85 6.79
C ALA A 59 11.18 -4.56 7.62
N VAL A 60 10.16 -3.72 7.48
CA VAL A 60 10.04 -2.48 8.24
C VAL A 60 9.93 -2.75 9.74
N ILE A 61 9.14 -3.76 10.13
CA ILE A 61 9.05 -4.18 11.54
C ILE A 61 10.39 -4.74 12.03
N TRP A 62 11.04 -5.56 11.22
CA TRP A 62 12.33 -6.16 11.56
C TRP A 62 13.43 -5.11 11.74
N LEU A 63 13.51 -4.15 10.82
CA LEU A 63 14.47 -3.04 10.92
C LEU A 63 14.17 -2.13 12.11
N ASN A 64 12.90 -1.91 12.39
CA ASN A 64 12.39 -1.18 13.54
C ASN A 64 13.11 0.14 13.80
N ASN A 65 13.23 0.96 12.76
CA ASN A 65 13.84 2.27 12.88
C ASN A 65 13.02 3.33 12.11
N PRO A 66 13.15 4.63 12.50
CA PRO A 66 12.35 5.69 11.88
C PRO A 66 12.54 5.82 10.38
N MET A 67 13.74 5.57 9.88
CA MET A 67 14.01 5.67 8.44
C MET A 67 13.21 4.63 7.64
N ALA A 68 13.08 3.41 8.16
CA ALA A 68 12.29 2.36 7.51
C ALA A 68 10.81 2.76 7.42
N TYR A 69 10.24 3.25 8.51
CA TYR A 69 8.85 3.71 8.55
C TYR A 69 8.62 4.95 7.69
N PHE A 70 9.58 5.87 7.69
CA PHE A 70 9.55 7.03 6.81
C PHE A 70 9.50 6.60 5.34
N MET A 71 10.36 5.67 4.95
CA MET A 71 10.40 5.16 3.57
C MET A 71 9.07 4.47 3.20
N LEU A 72 8.47 3.72 4.12
CA LEU A 72 7.16 3.13 3.87
C LEU A 72 6.11 4.21 3.60
N GLY A 73 6.20 5.33 4.33
CA GLY A 73 5.34 6.50 4.08
C GLY A 73 5.55 7.10 2.69
N ILE A 74 6.80 7.17 2.24
CA ILE A 74 7.11 7.65 0.87
C ILE A 74 6.47 6.72 -0.17
N VAL A 75 6.52 5.41 0.05
CA VAL A 75 5.86 4.43 -0.85
C VAL A 75 4.36 4.69 -0.92
N TYR A 76 3.69 4.88 0.22
CA TYR A 76 2.26 5.20 0.24
C TYR A 76 1.95 6.55 -0.41
N SER A 77 2.84 7.54 -0.29
CA SER A 77 2.64 8.83 -0.96
C SER A 77 2.64 8.68 -2.48
N GLY A 78 3.48 7.80 -3.00
CA GLY A 78 3.48 7.48 -4.43
C GLY A 78 2.18 6.83 -4.89
N ALA A 79 1.66 5.89 -4.09
CA ALA A 79 0.38 5.26 -4.36
C ALA A 79 -0.76 6.28 -4.35
N ALA A 80 -0.81 7.16 -3.35
CA ALA A 80 -1.81 8.21 -3.26
C ALA A 80 -1.71 9.18 -4.45
N LEU A 81 -0.51 9.57 -4.81
CA LEU A 81 -0.28 10.45 -5.97
C LEU A 81 -0.84 9.83 -7.25
N GLY A 82 -0.51 8.58 -7.52
CA GLY A 82 -1.02 7.86 -8.69
C GLY A 82 -2.54 7.78 -8.68
N ARG A 83 -3.12 7.53 -7.51
CA ARG A 83 -4.58 7.45 -7.34
C ARG A 83 -5.27 8.77 -7.68
N PHE A 84 -4.75 9.88 -7.17
CA PHE A 84 -5.36 11.19 -7.41
C PHE A 84 -5.14 11.67 -8.84
N VAL A 85 -4.00 11.37 -9.46
CA VAL A 85 -3.81 11.60 -10.89
C VAL A 85 -4.82 10.80 -11.71
N SER A 86 -5.06 9.54 -11.34
CA SER A 86 -6.05 8.70 -12.02
C SER A 86 -7.47 9.27 -11.88
N VAL A 87 -7.83 9.81 -10.72
CA VAL A 87 -9.14 10.46 -10.56
C VAL A 87 -9.31 11.59 -11.56
N ALA A 88 -8.25 12.36 -11.83
CA ALA A 88 -8.29 13.46 -12.79
C ALA A 88 -8.34 12.99 -14.25
N LEU A 89 -7.63 11.89 -14.58
CA LEU A 89 -7.42 11.49 -15.99
C LEU A 89 -8.32 10.33 -16.42
N ASP A 90 -8.64 9.39 -15.54
CA ASP A 90 -9.26 8.12 -15.90
C ASP A 90 -10.72 8.01 -15.48
N ASN A 91 -11.19 8.93 -14.65
CA ASN A 91 -12.56 8.96 -14.14
C ASN A 91 -13.00 7.61 -13.53
N PRO A 92 -12.26 7.05 -12.56
CA PRO A 92 -12.63 5.79 -11.92
C PRO A 92 -13.87 5.96 -11.02
N PRO A 93 -14.46 4.86 -10.50
CA PRO A 93 -15.53 4.96 -9.52
C PRO A 93 -15.10 5.83 -8.35
N PHE A 94 -15.74 6.98 -8.16
CA PHE A 94 -15.27 8.06 -7.29
C PHE A 94 -15.18 7.60 -5.81
N ALA A 95 -16.22 6.93 -5.32
CA ALA A 95 -16.24 6.46 -3.94
C ALA A 95 -15.12 5.46 -3.66
N LYS A 96 -14.90 4.53 -4.58
CA LYS A 96 -13.85 3.49 -4.46
C LYS A 96 -12.47 4.13 -4.49
N ALA A 97 -12.25 5.05 -5.44
CA ALA A 97 -10.98 5.78 -5.56
C ALA A 97 -10.70 6.62 -4.31
N LEU A 98 -11.70 7.27 -3.74
CA LEU A 98 -11.55 8.03 -2.50
C LEU A 98 -11.23 7.16 -1.30
N ILE A 99 -11.85 5.98 -1.17
CA ILE A 99 -11.58 5.07 -0.06
C ILE A 99 -10.13 4.60 -0.13
N PHE A 100 -9.68 4.10 -1.27
CA PHE A 100 -8.31 3.63 -1.42
C PHE A 100 -7.30 4.76 -1.30
N GLY A 101 -7.55 5.88 -1.99
CA GLY A 101 -6.68 7.05 -1.92
C GLY A 101 -6.63 7.67 -0.54
N GLY A 102 -7.74 7.68 0.17
CA GLY A 102 -7.83 8.17 1.55
C GLY A 102 -6.99 7.33 2.51
N ILE A 103 -7.05 6.01 2.39
CA ILE A 103 -6.23 5.09 3.20
C ILE A 103 -4.75 5.31 2.89
N GLU A 104 -4.39 5.35 1.62
CA GLU A 104 -3.01 5.55 1.18
C GLU A 104 -2.45 6.90 1.68
N LEU A 105 -3.24 7.96 1.54
CA LEU A 105 -2.85 9.29 2.00
C LEU A 105 -2.71 9.36 3.52
N ALA A 106 -3.65 8.77 4.25
CA ALA A 106 -3.61 8.75 5.72
C ALA A 106 -2.35 8.04 6.23
N LEU A 107 -2.03 6.90 5.65
CA LEU A 107 -0.82 6.14 5.99
C LEU A 107 0.43 6.94 5.62
N ALA A 108 0.46 7.57 4.45
CA ALA A 108 1.58 8.40 4.02
C ALA A 108 1.82 9.57 4.97
N VAL A 109 0.78 10.33 5.26
CA VAL A 109 0.86 11.50 6.15
C VAL A 109 1.33 11.09 7.54
N TRP A 110 0.76 10.03 8.09
CA TRP A 110 1.15 9.55 9.42
C TRP A 110 2.63 9.11 9.44
N LEU A 111 3.01 8.20 8.55
CA LEU A 111 4.34 7.62 8.55
C LEU A 111 5.43 8.65 8.27
N ILE A 112 5.18 9.58 7.35
CA ILE A 112 6.13 10.64 7.03
C ILE A 112 6.23 11.62 8.22
N SER A 113 5.11 12.15 8.68
CA SER A 113 5.10 13.17 9.74
C SER A 113 5.67 12.65 11.06
N ALA A 114 5.29 11.44 11.44
CA ALA A 114 5.71 10.86 12.73
C ALA A 114 7.19 10.49 12.75
N ASN A 115 7.79 10.23 11.58
CA ASN A 115 9.16 9.72 11.52
C ASN A 115 10.16 10.67 10.88
N PHE A 116 9.70 11.80 10.32
CA PHE A 116 10.56 12.73 9.58
C PHE A 116 11.76 13.22 10.40
N ASN A 117 11.50 13.81 11.57
CA ASN A 117 12.55 14.38 12.39
C ASN A 117 13.51 13.32 12.96
N LYS A 118 13.04 12.10 13.11
CA LYS A 118 13.85 10.99 13.64
C LYS A 118 14.64 10.31 12.54
N ALA A 119 14.17 10.37 11.29
CA ALA A 119 14.84 9.78 10.13
C ALA A 119 15.96 10.68 9.59
N THR A 120 15.83 11.98 9.77
CA THR A 120 16.79 12.99 9.34
C THR A 120 17.64 13.50 10.50
#